data_30062104eef4db9995aab9b478af93ab
#
_entry.id   30062104eef4db9995aab9b478af93ab
#
_cell.length_a   1.000
_cell.length_b   1.000
_cell.length_c   1.000
_cell.angle_alpha   90.00
_cell.angle_beta   90.00
_cell.angle_gamma   90.00
#
_symmetry.space_group_name_H-M   'P 1'
#
loop_
_entity.id
_entity.type
_entity.pdbx_description
1 polymer ?
#
loop_
_entity_poly.entity_id
_entity_poly.type
_entity_poly.pdbx_seq_one_letter_code
_entity_poly.pdbx_strand_id
1 'polypeptide(L)'
;MYKVMIVEDDPMVASINQQYLERNQNLKIVGQFRNGQEALEYLENNGTDLAVVDYYMPIMDGLEFVRKCHEKNIKTDVIIVTAANTAQDISEFLQLGIVDYLVKPFTYERFQKAIDKYLYRKSLAKQDKTLDQAEIDRLLSQNQDIRPAEKVVLEKGLQEQTLERIRTYLEEHKGTLMSSNEIASEVNLSRITVRRYMNYLVENREIISQIDYSTGGRPSIKYTKN
;
A
#
# COMPACT_ATOMS: atom_id res chain seq x y z
N MET A 1 18.68 19.33 1.05
CA MET A 1 18.09 18.52 2.12
C MET A 1 16.69 19.01 2.35
N TYR A 2 15.69 18.14 2.29
CA TYR A 2 14.27 18.50 2.45
C TYR A 2 13.89 18.43 3.92
N LYS A 3 13.13 19.41 4.38
CA LYS A 3 12.61 19.47 5.75
C LYS A 3 11.38 18.57 5.87
N VAL A 4 11.40 17.63 6.83
CA VAL A 4 10.31 16.69 7.07
C VAL A 4 9.81 16.81 8.50
N MET A 5 8.50 16.82 8.67
CA MET A 5 7.85 16.71 9.98
C MET A 5 7.12 15.39 10.13
N ILE A 6 6.97 14.94 11.37
CA ILE A 6 6.18 13.76 11.75
C ILE A 6 5.00 14.24 12.56
N VAL A 7 3.79 13.80 12.23
CA VAL A 7 2.55 14.09 12.96
C VAL A 7 1.91 12.76 13.34
N GLU A 8 2.08 12.36 14.59
CA GLU A 8 1.71 11.02 15.10
C GLU A 8 1.52 11.10 16.62
N ASP A 9 0.37 10.69 17.11
CA ASP A 9 0.06 10.75 18.57
C ASP A 9 0.69 9.61 19.36
N ASP A 10 0.92 8.44 18.72
CA ASP A 10 1.63 7.31 19.34
C ASP A 10 3.16 7.52 19.27
N PRO A 11 3.83 7.72 20.42
CA PRO A 11 5.28 7.97 20.44
C PRO A 11 6.12 6.78 19.94
N MET A 12 5.60 5.54 20.00
CA MET A 12 6.30 4.37 19.49
C MET A 12 6.29 4.39 17.96
N VAL A 13 5.14 4.66 17.36
CA VAL A 13 5.01 4.78 15.90
C VAL A 13 5.79 5.98 15.37
N ALA A 14 5.73 7.12 16.05
CA ALA A 14 6.53 8.30 15.73
C ALA A 14 8.05 7.97 15.71
N SER A 15 8.53 7.20 16.69
CA SER A 15 9.93 6.76 16.76
C SER A 15 10.31 5.83 15.60
N ILE A 16 9.43 4.94 15.17
CA ILE A 16 9.64 4.08 13.99
C ILE A 16 9.73 4.93 12.71
N ASN A 17 8.79 5.84 12.54
CA ASN A 17 8.79 6.76 11.39
C ASN A 17 10.06 7.62 11.35
N GLN A 18 10.51 8.10 12.52
CA GLN A 18 11.77 8.82 12.66
C GLN A 18 12.95 7.97 12.20
N GLN A 19 13.11 6.76 12.71
CA GLN A 19 14.19 5.85 12.34
C GLN A 19 14.21 5.55 10.83
N TYR A 20 13.03 5.44 10.21
CA TYR A 20 12.93 5.23 8.76
C TYR A 20 13.37 6.46 7.96
N LEU A 21 12.96 7.66 8.39
CA LEU A 21 13.35 8.92 7.75
C LEU A 21 14.85 9.20 7.89
N GLU A 22 15.46 8.94 9.05
CA GLU A 22 16.88 9.17 9.34
C GLU A 22 17.83 8.33 8.46
N ARG A 23 17.34 7.23 7.90
CA ARG A 23 18.12 6.43 6.93
C ARG A 23 18.33 7.15 5.58
N ASN A 24 17.59 8.21 5.30
CA ASN A 24 17.70 8.96 4.06
C ASN A 24 18.41 10.29 4.25
N GLN A 25 19.63 10.40 3.71
CA GLN A 25 20.48 11.58 3.85
C GLN A 25 19.92 12.85 3.17
N ASN A 26 18.93 12.73 2.30
CA ASN A 26 18.29 13.87 1.63
C ASN A 26 17.21 14.55 2.50
N LEU A 27 16.86 13.95 3.65
CA LEU A 27 15.80 14.40 4.53
C LEU A 27 16.39 14.94 5.85
N LYS A 28 15.71 15.94 6.43
CA LYS A 28 16.02 16.49 7.75
C LYS A 28 14.71 16.63 8.53
N ILE A 29 14.58 15.91 9.64
CA ILE A 29 13.45 16.04 10.54
C ILE A 29 13.54 17.39 11.24
N VAL A 30 12.46 18.19 11.17
CA VAL A 30 12.36 19.53 11.75
C VAL A 30 11.39 19.62 12.91
N GLY A 31 10.56 18.61 13.12
CA GLY A 31 9.62 18.56 14.24
C GLY A 31 8.85 17.25 14.30
N GLN A 32 8.35 16.95 15.50
CA GLN A 32 7.39 15.88 15.77
C GLN A 32 6.23 16.48 16.54
N PHE A 33 5.00 16.19 16.12
CA PHE A 33 3.78 16.76 16.66
C PHE A 33 2.80 15.63 16.95
N ARG A 34 1.97 15.79 17.98
CA ARG A 34 1.05 14.75 18.44
C ARG A 34 -0.36 14.86 17.87
N ASN A 35 -0.64 15.91 17.15
CA ASN A 35 -1.93 16.14 16.50
C ASN A 35 -1.78 17.15 15.34
N GLY A 36 -2.81 17.21 14.49
CA GLY A 36 -2.81 18.10 13.34
C GLY A 36 -2.81 19.59 13.71
N GLN A 37 -3.36 19.97 14.89
CA GLN A 37 -3.42 21.37 15.32
C GLN A 37 -2.01 21.92 15.63
N GLU A 38 -1.21 21.19 16.42
CA GLU A 38 0.18 21.59 16.71
C GLU A 38 1.03 21.65 15.45
N ALA A 39 0.84 20.69 14.53
CA ALA A 39 1.54 20.65 13.26
C ALA A 39 1.18 21.85 12.36
N LEU A 40 -0.10 22.23 12.33
CA LEU A 40 -0.57 23.36 11.55
C LEU A 40 -0.01 24.69 12.08
N GLU A 41 -0.05 24.89 13.40
CA GLU A 41 0.54 26.07 14.07
C GLU A 41 2.03 26.22 13.78
N TYR A 42 2.76 25.09 13.76
CA TYR A 42 4.15 25.10 13.36
C TYR A 42 4.34 25.52 11.91
N LEU A 43 3.52 24.99 10.98
CA LEU A 43 3.59 25.28 9.55
C LEU A 43 3.28 26.75 9.22
N GLU A 44 2.43 27.41 9.98
CA GLU A 44 2.12 28.83 9.79
C GLU A 44 3.35 29.73 9.94
N ASN A 45 4.32 29.29 10.74
CA ASN A 45 5.53 30.07 11.03
C ASN A 45 6.81 29.46 10.41
N ASN A 46 6.73 28.21 9.97
CA ASN A 46 7.90 27.47 9.51
C ASN A 46 7.59 26.68 8.25
N GLY A 47 8.37 26.87 7.20
CA GLY A 47 8.26 26.05 5.99
C GLY A 47 8.71 24.62 6.22
N THR A 48 7.93 23.67 5.74
CA THR A 48 8.26 22.23 5.72
C THR A 48 7.96 21.68 4.33
N ASP A 49 8.86 20.83 3.82
CA ASP A 49 8.72 20.29 2.46
C ASP A 49 7.82 19.06 2.42
N LEU A 50 7.82 18.24 3.50
CA LEU A 50 7.07 17.00 3.61
C LEU A 50 6.54 16.81 5.04
N ALA A 51 5.29 16.36 5.17
CA ALA A 51 4.71 15.88 6.41
C ALA A 51 4.34 14.40 6.28
N VAL A 52 4.79 13.59 7.26
CA VAL A 52 4.35 12.19 7.44
C VAL A 52 3.32 12.20 8.55
N VAL A 53 2.07 11.90 8.22
CA VAL A 53 0.91 12.21 9.06
C VAL A 53 0.08 10.97 9.31
N ASP A 54 -0.20 10.67 10.59
CA ASP A 54 -1.25 9.68 10.90
C ASP A 54 -2.64 10.25 10.60
N TYR A 55 -3.53 9.39 10.21
CA TYR A 55 -4.93 9.75 10.01
C TYR A 55 -5.64 9.96 11.34
N TYR A 56 -5.55 8.98 12.24
CA TYR A 56 -6.29 9.00 13.50
C TYR A 56 -5.47 9.66 14.61
N MET A 57 -5.75 10.92 14.86
CA MET A 57 -5.12 11.70 15.94
C MET A 57 -6.17 12.47 16.71
N PRO A 58 -5.94 12.77 18.01
CA PRO A 58 -6.82 13.61 18.79
C PRO A 58 -6.77 15.08 18.31
N ILE A 59 -7.78 15.86 18.67
CA ILE A 59 -7.92 17.32 18.44
C ILE A 59 -8.17 17.66 16.96
N MET A 60 -7.25 17.30 16.08
CA MET A 60 -7.34 17.46 14.63
C MET A 60 -6.75 16.23 13.97
N ASP A 61 -7.56 15.52 13.22
CA ASP A 61 -7.13 14.31 12.48
C ASP A 61 -6.32 14.67 11.21
N GLY A 62 -5.75 13.64 10.56
CA GLY A 62 -4.89 13.84 9.38
C GLY A 62 -5.64 14.41 8.18
N LEU A 63 -6.93 14.08 8.02
CA LEU A 63 -7.74 14.59 6.91
C LEU A 63 -8.04 16.07 7.07
N GLU A 64 -8.49 16.46 8.26
CA GLU A 64 -8.74 17.87 8.59
C GLU A 64 -7.45 18.69 8.50
N PHE A 65 -6.33 18.15 8.97
CA PHE A 65 -5.02 18.78 8.82
C PHE A 65 -4.67 19.08 7.36
N VAL A 66 -4.82 18.10 6.46
CA VAL A 66 -4.53 18.30 5.03
C VAL A 66 -5.47 19.34 4.42
N ARG A 67 -6.76 19.30 4.74
CA ARG A 67 -7.73 20.29 4.27
C ARG A 67 -7.37 21.71 4.73
N LYS A 68 -7.00 21.89 6.00
CA LYS A 68 -6.57 23.19 6.53
C LYS A 68 -5.27 23.70 5.91
N CYS A 69 -4.32 22.80 5.59
CA CYS A 69 -3.15 23.18 4.82
C CYS A 69 -3.52 23.75 3.45
N HIS A 70 -4.48 23.17 2.76
CA HIS A 70 -4.98 23.67 1.47
C HIS A 70 -5.70 25.00 1.62
N GLU A 71 -6.62 25.13 2.58
CA GLU A 71 -7.36 26.37 2.86
C GLU A 71 -6.42 27.56 3.13
N LYS A 72 -5.32 27.29 3.83
CA LYS A 72 -4.30 28.29 4.17
C LYS A 72 -3.21 28.46 3.11
N ASN A 73 -3.31 27.74 1.96
CA ASN A 73 -2.29 27.72 0.90
C ASN A 73 -0.87 27.34 1.40
N ILE A 74 -0.79 26.47 2.40
CA ILE A 74 0.48 25.94 2.92
C ILE A 74 1.00 24.89 1.94
N LYS A 75 2.19 25.14 1.39
CA LYS A 75 2.84 24.26 0.40
C LYS A 75 3.68 23.20 1.09
N THR A 76 3.03 22.20 1.65
CA THR A 76 3.67 21.00 2.24
C THR A 76 3.12 19.77 1.56
N ASP A 77 4.00 18.91 1.04
CA ASP A 77 3.59 17.60 0.54
C ASP A 77 3.26 16.67 1.71
N VAL A 78 2.30 15.77 1.54
CA VAL A 78 1.85 14.88 2.62
C VAL A 78 1.93 13.42 2.21
N ILE A 79 2.47 12.58 3.11
CA ILE A 79 2.33 11.12 3.09
C ILE A 79 1.45 10.76 4.28
N ILE A 80 0.35 10.05 4.02
CA ILE A 80 -0.54 9.55 5.08
C ILE A 80 -0.09 8.17 5.54
N VAL A 81 -0.10 7.98 6.86
CA VAL A 81 0.20 6.71 7.53
C VAL A 81 -0.99 6.37 8.43
N THR A 82 -1.67 5.23 8.23
CA THR A 82 -2.92 4.98 8.94
C THR A 82 -3.28 3.51 9.05
N ALA A 83 -4.12 3.16 10.02
CA ALA A 83 -4.78 1.88 10.11
C ALA A 83 -6.06 1.80 9.23
N ALA A 84 -6.59 2.95 8.75
CA ALA A 84 -7.74 2.97 7.85
C ALA A 84 -7.38 2.40 6.48
N ASN A 85 -8.27 1.57 5.93
CA ASN A 85 -8.08 0.93 4.63
C ASN A 85 -9.39 0.87 3.82
N THR A 86 -10.36 1.73 4.14
CA THR A 86 -11.60 1.78 3.36
C THR A 86 -11.37 2.51 2.02
N ALA A 87 -12.07 2.07 0.98
CA ALA A 87 -11.98 2.71 -0.33
C ALA A 87 -12.42 4.18 -0.29
N GLN A 88 -13.32 4.52 0.64
CA GLN A 88 -13.81 5.88 0.83
C GLN A 88 -12.70 6.80 1.37
N ASP A 89 -12.02 6.38 2.46
CA ASP A 89 -10.92 7.17 3.06
C ASP A 89 -9.80 7.41 2.04
N ILE A 90 -9.41 6.33 1.33
CA ILE A 90 -8.38 6.41 0.30
C ILE A 90 -8.77 7.40 -0.81
N SER A 91 -10.02 7.32 -1.30
CA SER A 91 -10.51 8.21 -2.36
C SER A 91 -10.48 9.68 -1.95
N GLU A 92 -10.83 9.98 -0.70
CA GLU A 92 -10.83 11.34 -0.17
C GLU A 92 -9.41 11.92 -0.10
N PHE A 93 -8.46 11.16 0.41
CA PHE A 93 -7.05 11.58 0.43
C PHE A 93 -6.45 11.75 -0.97
N LEU A 94 -6.84 10.91 -1.93
CA LEU A 94 -6.40 11.05 -3.32
C LEU A 94 -6.85 12.37 -3.94
N GLN A 95 -8.08 12.80 -3.66
CA GLN A 95 -8.61 14.09 -4.14
C GLN A 95 -7.84 15.28 -3.54
N LEU A 96 -7.29 15.12 -2.35
CA LEU A 96 -6.45 16.12 -1.69
C LEU A 96 -4.99 16.13 -2.20
N GLY A 97 -4.63 15.32 -3.18
CA GLY A 97 -3.33 15.38 -3.85
C GLY A 97 -2.14 14.95 -2.99
N ILE A 98 -2.35 14.06 -2.01
CA ILE A 98 -1.25 13.51 -1.20
C ILE A 98 -0.22 12.78 -2.06
N VAL A 99 1.01 12.67 -1.55
CA VAL A 99 2.10 11.96 -2.25
C VAL A 99 1.87 10.46 -2.24
N ASP A 100 1.55 9.90 -1.08
CA ASP A 100 1.33 8.47 -0.90
C ASP A 100 0.50 8.15 0.35
N TYR A 101 0.00 6.91 0.43
CA TYR A 101 -0.84 6.40 1.50
C TYR A 101 -0.29 5.07 1.99
N LEU A 102 0.01 4.96 3.28
CA LEU A 102 0.62 3.80 3.93
C LEU A 102 -0.35 3.18 4.93
N VAL A 103 -0.75 1.95 4.70
CA VAL A 103 -1.61 1.22 5.64
C VAL A 103 -0.76 0.48 6.68
N LYS A 104 -0.99 0.75 7.96
CA LYS A 104 -0.34 0.07 9.10
C LYS A 104 -0.87 -1.39 9.21
N PRO A 105 -0.02 -2.42 9.44
CA PRO A 105 1.43 -2.34 9.54
C PRO A 105 2.12 -2.34 8.15
N PHE A 106 3.16 -1.54 7.98
CA PHE A 106 3.96 -1.47 6.76
C PHE A 106 5.44 -1.78 7.05
N THR A 107 6.15 -2.23 6.02
CA THR A 107 7.60 -2.49 6.10
C THR A 107 8.41 -1.24 5.77
N TYR A 108 9.71 -1.27 6.13
CA TYR A 108 10.64 -0.20 5.74
C TYR A 108 10.67 -0.01 4.21
N GLU A 109 10.66 -1.09 3.45
CA GLU A 109 10.70 -1.04 1.98
C GLU A 109 9.48 -0.32 1.40
N ARG A 110 8.28 -0.51 2.01
CA ARG A 110 7.07 0.21 1.59
C ARG A 110 7.16 1.70 1.94
N PHE A 111 7.68 2.03 3.11
CA PHE A 111 7.92 3.41 3.53
C PHE A 111 8.94 4.09 2.61
N GLN A 112 10.05 3.42 2.32
CA GLN A 112 11.09 3.92 1.42
C GLN A 112 10.53 4.25 0.03
N LYS A 113 9.66 3.40 -0.53
CA LYS A 113 9.00 3.69 -1.82
C LYS A 113 8.18 4.98 -1.80
N ALA A 114 7.50 5.29 -0.70
CA ALA A 114 6.77 6.56 -0.57
C ALA A 114 7.72 7.76 -0.54
N ILE A 115 8.85 7.64 0.15
CA ILE A 115 9.90 8.66 0.16
C ILE A 115 10.54 8.82 -1.23
N ASP A 116 10.86 7.73 -1.92
CA ASP A 116 11.44 7.78 -3.26
C ASP A 116 10.49 8.45 -4.26
N LYS A 117 9.19 8.19 -4.16
CA LYS A 117 8.15 8.86 -4.94
C LYS A 117 8.12 10.37 -4.69
N TYR A 118 8.19 10.78 -3.42
CA TYR A 118 8.30 12.19 -3.05
C TYR A 118 9.56 12.85 -3.65
N LEU A 119 10.73 12.23 -3.46
CA LEU A 119 12.00 12.75 -3.95
C LEU A 119 12.03 12.84 -5.49
N TYR A 120 11.48 11.85 -6.17
CA TYR A 120 11.35 11.87 -7.62
C TYR A 120 10.49 13.04 -8.11
N ARG A 121 9.30 13.27 -7.50
CA ARG A 121 8.45 14.43 -7.80
C ARG A 121 9.20 15.75 -7.61
N LYS A 122 9.95 15.88 -6.50
CA LYS A 122 10.75 17.09 -6.23
C LYS A 122 11.90 17.27 -7.20
N SER A 123 12.52 16.20 -7.67
CA SER A 123 13.60 16.27 -8.66
C SER A 123 13.12 16.79 -10.01
N LEU A 124 11.94 16.37 -10.44
CA LEU A 124 11.32 16.83 -11.68
C LEU A 124 10.91 18.31 -11.62
N ALA A 125 10.34 18.73 -10.49
CA ALA A 125 9.95 20.13 -10.29
C ALA A 125 11.14 21.11 -10.27
N LYS A 126 12.37 20.63 -10.07
CA LYS A 126 13.60 21.43 -10.09
C LYS A 126 14.28 21.49 -11.46
N GLN A 127 13.88 20.64 -12.40
CA GLN A 127 14.45 20.65 -13.74
C GLN A 127 13.66 21.65 -14.58
N ASP A 128 14.35 22.69 -15.03
CA ASP A 128 13.83 23.67 -16.02
C ASP A 128 13.75 23.04 -17.43
N LYS A 129 13.26 21.80 -17.50
CA LYS A 129 13.24 20.95 -18.70
C LYS A 129 11.78 20.65 -19.06
N THR A 130 11.46 20.76 -20.34
CA THR A 130 10.19 20.22 -20.85
C THR A 130 10.17 18.72 -20.66
N LEU A 131 9.17 18.21 -19.91
CA LEU A 131 8.97 16.78 -19.74
C LEU A 131 8.41 16.18 -21.02
N ASP A 132 8.90 15.04 -21.43
CA ASP A 132 8.29 14.26 -22.49
C ASP A 132 7.04 13.52 -21.99
N GLN A 133 6.22 13.00 -22.94
CA GLN A 133 4.98 12.32 -22.56
C GLN A 133 5.23 11.10 -21.69
N ALA A 134 6.34 10.36 -21.89
CA ALA A 134 6.69 9.19 -21.10
C ALA A 134 7.06 9.57 -19.66
N GLU A 135 7.70 10.70 -19.45
CA GLU A 135 7.99 11.25 -18.12
C GLU A 135 6.70 11.71 -17.41
N ILE A 136 5.77 12.35 -18.15
CA ILE A 136 4.46 12.74 -17.65
C ILE A 136 3.64 11.50 -17.28
N ASP A 137 3.60 10.49 -18.13
CA ASP A 137 2.88 9.25 -17.89
C ASP A 137 3.44 8.50 -16.66
N ARG A 138 4.75 8.51 -16.43
CA ARG A 138 5.37 7.98 -15.22
C ARG A 138 4.95 8.74 -13.96
N LEU A 139 4.85 10.06 -14.02
CA LEU A 139 4.36 10.88 -12.91
C LEU A 139 2.90 10.56 -12.56
N LEU A 140 2.07 10.38 -13.58
CA LEU A 140 0.66 10.08 -13.42
C LEU A 140 0.42 8.62 -13.02
N SER A 141 1.18 7.68 -13.56
CA SER A 141 1.06 6.25 -13.21
C SER A 141 1.57 5.95 -11.81
N GLN A 142 2.55 6.68 -11.30
CA GLN A 142 2.94 6.59 -9.89
C GLN A 142 1.83 7.05 -8.92
N ASN A 143 0.82 7.80 -9.40
CA ASN A 143 -0.41 8.07 -8.67
C ASN A 143 -1.42 6.91 -8.80
N GLN A 144 -1.30 6.03 -9.79
CA GLN A 144 -2.14 4.84 -9.94
C GLN A 144 -1.71 3.70 -9.00
N ASP A 145 -0.49 3.70 -8.49
CA ASP A 145 -0.06 2.82 -7.39
C ASP A 145 -0.76 3.12 -6.04
N ILE A 146 -1.52 4.22 -5.95
CA ILE A 146 -2.40 4.54 -4.83
C ILE A 146 -3.80 3.89 -4.97
N ARG A 147 -4.20 3.39 -6.14
CA ARG A 147 -5.23 2.35 -6.11
C ARG A 147 -4.66 1.27 -5.21
N PRO A 148 -5.43 0.73 -4.25
CA PRO A 148 -4.99 -0.49 -3.63
C PRO A 148 -4.61 -1.37 -4.81
N ALA A 149 -3.31 -1.44 -5.13
CA ALA A 149 -2.86 -2.59 -5.81
C ALA A 149 -3.42 -3.66 -4.90
N GLU A 150 -4.33 -4.46 -5.41
CA GLU A 150 -4.45 -5.84 -5.03
C GLU A 150 -3.06 -6.48 -5.23
N LYS A 151 -2.04 -5.95 -4.56
CA LYS A 151 -0.98 -6.74 -4.01
C LYS A 151 -1.64 -7.36 -2.80
N VAL A 152 -2.38 -8.35 -3.15
CA VAL A 152 -2.53 -9.51 -2.40
C VAL A 152 -1.37 -9.59 -1.44
N VAL A 153 -1.63 -9.13 -0.20
CA VAL A 153 -0.77 -9.48 0.94
C VAL A 153 -0.98 -10.99 1.02
N LEU A 154 -0.09 -11.71 0.35
CA LEU A 154 -0.05 -13.15 0.47
C LEU A 154 -0.05 -13.43 1.97
N GLU A 155 -1.08 -14.11 2.47
CA GLU A 155 -1.18 -14.50 3.87
C GLU A 155 0.16 -15.04 4.34
N LYS A 156 0.55 -14.73 5.58
CA LYS A 156 1.83 -15.19 6.15
C LYS A 156 2.11 -16.64 5.75
N GLY A 157 3.12 -16.83 4.87
CA GLY A 157 3.57 -18.14 4.37
C GLY A 157 3.13 -18.50 2.95
N LEU A 158 2.51 -17.63 2.17
CA LEU A 158 2.37 -17.77 0.72
C LEU A 158 3.57 -17.07 0.04
N GLN A 159 4.15 -17.71 -0.97
CA GLN A 159 5.26 -17.18 -1.77
C GLN A 159 4.75 -16.84 -3.18
N GLU A 160 5.12 -15.68 -3.69
CA GLU A 160 4.70 -15.18 -4.99
C GLU A 160 5.02 -16.17 -6.13
N GLN A 161 6.25 -16.70 -6.14
CA GLN A 161 6.69 -17.66 -7.14
C GLN A 161 5.84 -18.95 -7.15
N THR A 162 5.42 -19.42 -5.96
CA THR A 162 4.55 -20.59 -5.83
C THR A 162 3.13 -20.27 -6.31
N LEU A 163 2.63 -19.08 -6.02
CA LEU A 163 1.32 -18.61 -6.46
C LEU A 163 1.27 -18.50 -7.99
N GLU A 164 2.26 -17.87 -8.62
CA GLU A 164 2.35 -17.76 -10.07
C GLU A 164 2.43 -19.12 -10.75
N ARG A 165 3.18 -20.07 -10.21
CA ARG A 165 3.24 -21.43 -10.71
C ARG A 165 1.87 -22.13 -10.69
N ILE A 166 1.11 -21.93 -9.61
CA ILE A 166 -0.24 -22.49 -9.49
C ILE A 166 -1.20 -21.77 -10.45
N ARG A 167 -1.12 -20.44 -10.60
CA ARG A 167 -1.92 -19.67 -11.57
C ARG A 167 -1.70 -20.13 -13.00
N THR A 168 -0.44 -20.33 -13.40
CA THR A 168 -0.07 -20.82 -14.73
C THR A 168 -0.68 -22.19 -14.99
N TYR A 169 -0.55 -23.11 -14.03
CA TYR A 169 -1.12 -24.45 -14.15
C TYR A 169 -2.66 -24.41 -14.29
N LEU A 170 -3.35 -23.58 -13.50
CA LEU A 170 -4.80 -23.42 -13.57
C LEU A 170 -5.26 -22.75 -14.87
N GLU A 171 -4.46 -21.84 -15.45
CA GLU A 171 -4.76 -21.22 -16.76
C GLU A 171 -4.65 -22.25 -17.89
N GLU A 172 -3.62 -23.10 -17.87
CA GLU A 172 -3.43 -24.19 -18.84
C GLU A 172 -4.56 -25.25 -18.80
N HIS A 173 -5.21 -25.37 -17.64
CA HIS A 173 -6.30 -26.34 -17.40
C HIS A 173 -7.65 -25.63 -17.16
N LYS A 174 -7.85 -24.47 -17.76
CA LYS A 174 -9.06 -23.68 -17.66
C LYS A 174 -10.32 -24.49 -18.00
N GLY A 175 -11.37 -24.36 -17.17
CA GLY A 175 -12.62 -25.10 -17.28
C GLY A 175 -12.59 -26.54 -16.74
N THR A 176 -11.43 -27.06 -16.28
CA THR A 176 -11.32 -28.40 -15.69
C THR A 176 -11.49 -28.32 -14.18
N LEU A 177 -12.34 -29.21 -13.62
CA LEU A 177 -12.56 -29.34 -12.18
C LEU A 177 -11.50 -30.25 -11.58
N MET A 178 -10.64 -29.72 -10.72
CA MET A 178 -9.51 -30.43 -10.11
C MET A 178 -9.53 -30.34 -8.59
N SER A 179 -9.17 -31.42 -7.90
CA SER A 179 -9.00 -31.44 -6.45
C SER A 179 -7.61 -30.90 -6.04
N SER A 180 -7.47 -30.49 -4.78
CA SER A 180 -6.15 -30.09 -4.24
C SER A 180 -5.10 -31.20 -4.35
N ASN A 181 -5.48 -32.49 -4.40
CA ASN A 181 -4.54 -33.61 -4.56
C ASN A 181 -4.01 -33.67 -5.99
N GLU A 182 -4.88 -33.57 -7.00
CA GLU A 182 -4.51 -33.58 -8.40
C GLU A 182 -3.55 -32.41 -8.71
N ILE A 183 -3.94 -31.21 -8.30
CA ILE A 183 -3.09 -30.01 -8.47
C ILE A 183 -1.74 -30.19 -7.76
N ALA A 184 -1.74 -30.74 -6.52
CA ALA A 184 -0.51 -30.92 -5.73
C ALA A 184 0.50 -31.85 -6.40
N SER A 185 0.02 -32.92 -7.04
CA SER A 185 0.86 -33.87 -7.78
C SER A 185 1.54 -33.20 -8.97
N GLU A 186 0.82 -32.38 -9.72
CA GLU A 186 1.32 -31.73 -10.93
C GLU A 186 2.27 -30.54 -10.65
N VAL A 187 1.93 -29.75 -9.63
CA VAL A 187 2.80 -28.62 -9.25
C VAL A 187 3.90 -29.01 -8.26
N ASN A 188 4.08 -30.29 -7.94
CA ASN A 188 5.09 -30.83 -7.01
C ASN A 188 5.12 -30.07 -5.67
N LEU A 189 3.96 -29.96 -5.05
CA LEU A 189 3.75 -29.32 -3.75
C LEU A 189 2.96 -30.23 -2.82
N SER A 190 3.00 -29.98 -1.50
CA SER A 190 2.14 -30.71 -0.57
C SER A 190 0.67 -30.32 -0.77
N ARG A 191 -0.28 -31.26 -0.57
CA ARG A 191 -1.72 -31.01 -0.58
C ARG A 191 -2.11 -29.87 0.36
N ILE A 192 -1.49 -29.80 1.54
CA ILE A 192 -1.77 -28.76 2.54
C ILE A 192 -1.37 -27.40 1.98
N THR A 193 -0.21 -27.33 1.34
CA THR A 193 0.28 -26.11 0.67
C THR A 193 -0.69 -25.68 -0.42
N VAL A 194 -1.02 -26.58 -1.37
CA VAL A 194 -1.93 -26.28 -2.47
C VAL A 194 -3.29 -25.81 -1.96
N ARG A 195 -3.88 -26.49 -0.97
CA ARG A 195 -5.19 -26.09 -0.41
C ARG A 195 -5.20 -24.65 0.12
N ARG A 196 -4.09 -24.23 0.72
CA ARG A 196 -3.94 -22.88 1.23
C ARG A 196 -3.92 -21.85 0.09
N TYR A 197 -3.21 -22.12 -1.01
CA TYR A 197 -3.22 -21.27 -2.19
C TYR A 197 -4.58 -21.28 -2.91
N MET A 198 -5.28 -22.43 -2.96
CA MET A 198 -6.61 -22.50 -3.54
C MET A 198 -7.64 -21.68 -2.76
N ASN A 199 -7.63 -21.76 -1.43
CA ASN A 199 -8.51 -20.92 -0.61
C ASN A 199 -8.25 -19.43 -0.90
N TYR A 200 -7.00 -19.05 -0.93
CA TYR A 200 -6.59 -17.71 -1.29
C TYR A 200 -7.11 -17.26 -2.66
N LEU A 201 -6.96 -18.08 -3.72
CA LEU A 201 -7.45 -17.77 -5.07
C LEU A 201 -8.99 -17.72 -5.14
N VAL A 202 -9.70 -18.51 -4.32
CA VAL A 202 -11.17 -18.47 -4.19
C VAL A 202 -11.62 -17.16 -3.52
N GLU A 203 -10.98 -16.76 -2.41
CA GLU A 203 -11.26 -15.51 -1.69
C GLU A 203 -11.04 -14.29 -2.57
N ASN A 204 -10.02 -14.33 -3.43
CA ASN A 204 -9.74 -13.28 -4.41
C ASN A 204 -10.58 -13.41 -5.71
N ARG A 205 -11.52 -14.35 -5.77
CA ARG A 205 -12.40 -14.57 -6.93
C ARG A 205 -11.67 -14.89 -8.24
N GLU A 206 -10.44 -15.37 -8.16
CA GLU A 206 -9.67 -15.79 -9.34
C GLU A 206 -10.09 -17.17 -9.85
N ILE A 207 -10.62 -18.02 -8.95
CA ILE A 207 -11.13 -19.35 -9.23
C ILE A 207 -12.44 -19.58 -8.46
N ILE A 208 -13.20 -20.59 -8.87
CA ILE A 208 -14.38 -21.05 -8.15
C ILE A 208 -14.14 -22.43 -7.54
N SER A 209 -14.79 -22.70 -6.40
CA SER A 209 -14.77 -24.00 -5.74
C SER A 209 -16.15 -24.64 -5.79
N GLN A 210 -16.19 -25.95 -6.00
CA GLN A 210 -17.39 -26.77 -6.00
C GLN A 210 -17.20 -27.98 -5.08
N ILE A 211 -18.27 -28.36 -4.35
CA ILE A 211 -18.25 -29.59 -3.54
C ILE A 211 -18.68 -30.75 -4.44
N ASP A 212 -17.81 -31.75 -4.56
CA ASP A 212 -18.08 -32.98 -5.29
C ASP A 212 -18.55 -34.09 -4.33
N TYR A 213 -19.78 -34.56 -4.54
CA TYR A 213 -20.40 -35.62 -3.78
C TYR A 213 -20.37 -36.98 -4.50
N SER A 214 -19.79 -37.06 -5.72
CA SER A 214 -19.86 -38.23 -6.59
C SER A 214 -18.99 -39.39 -6.15
N THR A 215 -18.06 -39.19 -5.23
CA THR A 215 -16.99 -40.14 -4.88
C THR A 215 -17.37 -41.09 -3.72
N GLY A 216 -18.60 -41.47 -3.49
CA GLY A 216 -19.01 -42.51 -2.51
C GLY A 216 -18.37 -42.46 -1.10
N GLY A 217 -17.56 -41.45 -0.80
CA GLY A 217 -16.83 -41.21 0.43
C GLY A 217 -17.10 -39.82 1.01
N ARG A 218 -16.13 -39.23 1.74
CA ARG A 218 -16.24 -37.86 2.22
C ARG A 218 -16.28 -36.87 1.03
N PRO A 219 -17.19 -35.86 1.05
CA PRO A 219 -17.23 -34.83 0.01
C PRO A 219 -15.86 -34.20 -0.22
N SER A 220 -15.48 -34.03 -1.47
CA SER A 220 -14.22 -33.38 -1.86
C SER A 220 -14.48 -32.00 -2.48
N ILE A 221 -13.58 -31.05 -2.21
CA ILE A 221 -13.63 -29.74 -2.84
C ILE A 221 -12.82 -29.80 -4.13
N LYS A 222 -13.45 -29.41 -5.24
CA LYS A 222 -12.81 -29.22 -6.55
C LYS A 222 -12.80 -27.74 -6.91
N TYR A 223 -11.79 -27.34 -7.66
CA TYR A 223 -11.51 -25.96 -8.06
C TYR A 223 -11.43 -25.89 -9.59
N THR A 224 -11.88 -24.77 -10.15
CA THR A 224 -11.73 -24.48 -11.58
C THR A 224 -11.55 -23.00 -11.80
N LYS A 225 -10.82 -22.64 -12.86
CA LYS A 225 -10.75 -21.28 -13.38
C LYS A 225 -11.68 -21.16 -14.58
N ASN A 226 -12.54 -20.12 -14.60
CA ASN A 226 -13.44 -19.84 -15.72
C ASN A 226 -12.74 -19.13 -16.88
#